data_603ec9fb845cd2e81b53be816504ec70
#
_entry.id   603ec9fb845cd2e81b53be816504ec70
#
_cell.length_a   1.000
_cell.length_b   1.000
_cell.length_c   1.000
_cell.angle_alpha   90.00
_cell.angle_beta   90.00
_cell.angle_gamma   90.00
#
_symmetry.space_group_name_H-M   'P 1'
#
loop_
_entity.id
_entity.type
_entity.pdbx_description
1 polymer ?
#
loop_
_entity_poly.entity_id
_entity_poly.type
_entity_poly.pdbx_seq_one_letter_code
_entity_poly.pdbx_strand_id
1 'polypeptide(L)'
;MNRRELFAALAATAVVGDALAMAQPTTVMGSHVFDWNSLTDVPNQHGSTRTVCSTPTATLENLEIHVSTLKPGVSPHPPHRHPNEELIIIRQGTVETLSNGTWIRVGPGSIIFNGSNQLHGFKNVGTENAIYHVVNVKTEKTPAGGTVFG
;
A
#
# COMPACT_ATOMS: atom_id res chain seq x y z
N MET A 1 41.91 -65.69 28.05
CA MET A 1 40.48 -65.37 28.19
C MET A 1 40.29 -63.95 27.71
N ASN A 2 39.79 -63.79 26.49
CA ASN A 2 39.69 -62.50 25.82
C ASN A 2 38.27 -61.99 25.91
N ARG A 3 38.09 -60.82 26.52
CA ARG A 3 36.81 -60.16 26.57
C ARG A 3 36.72 -59.33 25.31
N ARG A 4 35.81 -59.66 24.42
CA ARG A 4 35.40 -58.83 23.28
C ARG A 4 34.30 -57.90 23.76
N GLU A 5 34.61 -56.65 23.79
CA GLU A 5 33.63 -55.58 24.02
C GLU A 5 32.85 -55.32 22.72
N LEU A 6 31.56 -55.53 22.83
CA LEU A 6 30.59 -55.19 21.75
C LEU A 6 30.22 -53.75 21.85
N PHE A 7 30.72 -52.93 20.95
CA PHE A 7 30.20 -51.54 20.81
C PHE A 7 28.91 -51.57 20.00
N ALA A 8 27.79 -51.38 20.67
CA ALA A 8 26.53 -51.11 20.03
C ALA A 8 26.50 -49.62 19.58
N ALA A 9 26.58 -49.37 18.29
CA ALA A 9 26.37 -48.06 17.74
C ALA A 9 24.87 -47.74 17.73
N LEU A 10 24.44 -46.82 18.58
CA LEU A 10 23.09 -46.30 18.59
C LEU A 10 22.99 -45.22 17.50
N ALA A 11 22.40 -45.53 16.35
CA ALA A 11 22.08 -44.58 15.33
C ALA A 11 20.86 -43.73 15.77
N ALA A 12 21.10 -42.52 16.20
CA ALA A 12 20.03 -41.56 16.46
C ALA A 12 19.54 -41.00 15.12
N THR A 13 18.39 -41.49 14.66
CA THR A 13 17.66 -40.82 13.55
C THR A 13 17.04 -39.53 14.07
N ALA A 14 17.64 -38.39 13.72
CA ALA A 14 17.04 -37.09 13.91
C ALA A 14 15.84 -36.97 12.93
N VAL A 15 14.64 -37.09 13.47
CA VAL A 15 13.43 -36.70 12.74
C VAL A 15 13.41 -35.18 12.69
N VAL A 16 13.81 -34.61 11.54
CA VAL A 16 13.61 -33.20 11.23
C VAL A 16 12.11 -33.05 10.97
N GLY A 17 11.39 -32.67 12.01
CA GLY A 17 9.99 -32.26 11.84
C GLY A 17 9.95 -30.96 11.08
N ASP A 18 9.51 -30.98 9.82
CA ASP A 18 9.09 -29.81 9.10
C ASP A 18 7.94 -29.17 9.88
N ALA A 19 8.26 -28.16 10.69
CA ALA A 19 7.27 -27.27 11.26
C ALA A 19 6.69 -26.45 10.09
N LEU A 20 5.59 -26.96 9.50
CA LEU A 20 4.76 -26.15 8.63
C LEU A 20 4.35 -24.91 9.44
N ALA A 21 4.97 -23.77 9.15
CA ALA A 21 4.56 -22.50 9.68
C ALA A 21 3.13 -22.26 9.18
N MET A 22 2.15 -22.57 10.01
CA MET A 22 0.76 -22.27 9.76
C MET A 22 0.68 -20.75 9.66
N ALA A 23 0.45 -20.24 8.45
CA ALA A 23 0.18 -18.82 8.26
C ALA A 23 -0.97 -18.42 9.18
N GLN A 24 -0.73 -17.44 10.07
CA GLN A 24 -1.79 -16.93 10.93
C GLN A 24 -2.90 -16.40 10.01
N PRO A 25 -4.17 -16.72 10.29
CA PRO A 25 -5.26 -16.22 9.49
C PRO A 25 -5.23 -14.69 9.52
N THR A 26 -5.05 -14.07 8.37
CA THR A 26 -5.13 -12.61 8.24
C THR A 26 -6.55 -12.20 8.61
N THR A 27 -6.69 -11.40 9.66
CA THR A 27 -8.01 -10.91 10.08
C THR A 27 -8.57 -10.03 8.97
N VAL A 28 -9.67 -10.48 8.37
CA VAL A 28 -10.41 -9.74 7.35
C VAL A 28 -11.16 -8.60 8.02
N MET A 29 -10.99 -7.37 7.53
CA MET A 29 -11.69 -6.21 8.05
C MET A 29 -13.18 -6.28 7.70
N GLY A 30 -14.03 -6.17 8.72
CA GLY A 30 -15.47 -5.96 8.59
C GLY A 30 -15.83 -4.49 8.45
N SER A 31 -17.13 -4.16 8.62
CA SER A 31 -17.57 -2.75 8.63
C SER A 31 -16.86 -1.97 9.72
N HIS A 32 -16.30 -0.81 9.36
CA HIS A 32 -15.51 -0.01 10.27
C HIS A 32 -15.72 1.49 10.04
N VAL A 33 -15.59 2.29 11.11
CA VAL A 33 -15.59 3.76 11.05
C VAL A 33 -14.22 4.25 11.50
N PHE A 34 -13.54 4.99 10.65
CA PHE A 34 -12.27 5.64 10.96
C PHE A 34 -12.56 7.10 11.35
N ASP A 35 -12.51 7.40 12.62
CA ASP A 35 -12.68 8.78 13.09
C ASP A 35 -11.44 9.60 12.73
N TRP A 36 -11.64 10.71 12.03
CA TRP A 36 -10.59 11.65 11.64
C TRP A 36 -9.68 12.05 12.81
N ASN A 37 -10.26 12.30 13.98
CA ASN A 37 -9.52 12.75 15.15
C ASN A 37 -8.64 11.66 15.77
N SER A 38 -8.88 10.41 15.45
CA SER A 38 -8.05 9.26 15.89
C SER A 38 -6.87 8.99 14.96
N LEU A 39 -6.86 9.56 13.76
CA LEU A 39 -5.81 9.35 12.78
C LEU A 39 -4.60 10.24 13.06
N THR A 40 -3.44 9.61 13.25
CA THR A 40 -2.19 10.36 13.49
C THR A 40 -1.69 11.01 12.21
N ASP A 41 -1.41 12.31 12.27
CA ASP A 41 -0.77 13.05 11.20
C ASP A 41 0.75 12.91 11.30
N VAL A 42 1.36 12.25 10.32
CA VAL A 42 2.80 12.00 10.28
C VAL A 42 3.45 12.93 9.27
N PRO A 43 4.23 13.93 9.74
CA PRO A 43 4.96 14.84 8.86
C PRO A 43 5.98 14.11 7.97
N ASN A 44 6.15 14.59 6.76
CA ASN A 44 7.18 14.15 5.82
C ASN A 44 7.73 15.33 5.01
N GLN A 45 8.73 15.09 4.16
CA GLN A 45 9.38 16.16 3.37
C GLN A 45 8.41 16.92 2.45
N HIS A 46 7.33 16.27 1.99
CA HIS A 46 6.36 16.83 1.04
C HIS A 46 5.15 17.48 1.73
N GLY A 47 4.93 17.21 3.01
CA GLY A 47 3.79 17.66 3.80
C GLY A 47 3.53 16.74 4.97
N SER A 48 2.43 15.97 4.93
CA SER A 48 2.12 14.94 5.94
C SER A 48 1.22 13.85 5.37
N THR A 49 1.13 12.74 6.08
CA THR A 49 0.25 11.61 5.72
C THR A 49 -0.45 11.07 6.96
N ARG A 50 -1.74 10.75 6.82
CA ARG A 50 -2.55 10.01 7.80
C ARG A 50 -2.89 8.65 7.19
N THR A 51 -2.33 7.58 7.74
CA THR A 51 -2.74 6.23 7.36
C THR A 51 -4.10 5.93 7.98
N VAL A 52 -5.05 5.50 7.16
CA VAL A 52 -6.38 5.08 7.58
C VAL A 52 -6.41 3.57 7.81
N CYS A 53 -6.08 2.79 6.78
CA CYS A 53 -5.95 1.34 6.88
C CYS A 53 -5.03 0.78 5.77
N SER A 54 -4.54 -0.43 5.98
CA SER A 54 -3.97 -1.29 4.94
C SER A 54 -4.21 -2.72 5.37
N THR A 55 -5.25 -3.37 4.82
CA THR A 55 -5.75 -4.64 5.34
C THR A 55 -6.62 -5.37 4.32
N PRO A 56 -6.69 -6.72 4.35
CA PRO A 56 -7.63 -7.47 3.53
C PRO A 56 -9.08 -7.23 3.95
N THR A 57 -9.99 -7.32 2.99
CA THR A 57 -11.45 -7.31 3.20
C THR A 57 -12.07 -8.60 2.67
N ALA A 58 -13.39 -8.75 2.77
CA ALA A 58 -14.07 -9.95 2.26
C ALA A 58 -13.87 -10.19 0.75
N THR A 59 -13.58 -9.14 -0.02
CA THR A 59 -13.47 -9.20 -1.50
C THR A 59 -12.16 -8.65 -2.05
N LEU A 60 -11.33 -8.05 -1.20
CA LEU A 60 -10.04 -7.46 -1.59
C LEU A 60 -8.90 -8.15 -0.86
N GLU A 61 -7.82 -8.45 -1.56
CA GLU A 61 -6.56 -8.89 -0.95
C GLU A 61 -5.95 -7.79 -0.08
N ASN A 62 -6.13 -6.54 -0.48
CA ASN A 62 -5.77 -5.38 0.32
C ASN A 62 -6.61 -4.16 -0.05
N LEU A 63 -7.09 -3.46 0.96
CA LEU A 63 -7.61 -2.10 0.89
C LEU A 63 -6.63 -1.21 1.65
N GLU A 64 -5.95 -0.31 0.93
CA GLU A 64 -5.09 0.69 1.54
C GLU A 64 -5.74 2.06 1.36
N ILE A 65 -5.89 2.78 2.46
CA ILE A 65 -6.43 4.15 2.45
C ILE A 65 -5.51 5.04 3.28
N HIS A 66 -5.15 6.18 2.71
CA HIS A 66 -4.49 7.25 3.45
C HIS A 66 -4.99 8.62 3.01
N VAL A 67 -4.71 9.64 3.82
CA VAL A 67 -4.96 11.04 3.48
C VAL A 67 -3.63 11.78 3.48
N SER A 68 -3.32 12.42 2.37
CA SER A 68 -2.09 13.21 2.21
C SER A 68 -2.39 14.70 2.25
N THR A 69 -1.51 15.44 2.90
CA THR A 69 -1.38 16.90 2.80
C THR A 69 -0.11 17.19 2.02
N LEU A 70 -0.22 17.93 0.92
CA LEU A 70 0.88 18.20 0.00
C LEU A 70 1.12 19.71 -0.10
N LYS A 71 2.33 20.15 0.17
CA LYS A 71 2.74 21.55 0.10
C LYS A 71 2.57 22.15 -1.31
N PRO A 72 2.38 23.47 -1.45
CA PRO A 72 2.37 24.15 -2.75
C PRO A 72 3.61 23.86 -3.60
N GLY A 73 3.41 23.64 -4.89
CA GLY A 73 4.50 23.43 -5.86
C GLY A 73 5.19 22.05 -5.79
N VAL A 74 4.74 21.15 -4.91
CA VAL A 74 5.40 19.86 -4.65
C VAL A 74 4.66 18.72 -5.35
N SER A 75 5.44 17.71 -5.81
CA SER A 75 4.95 16.39 -6.22
C SER A 75 5.37 15.38 -5.14
N PRO A 76 4.52 14.43 -4.74
CA PRO A 76 4.88 13.45 -3.71
C PRO A 76 6.00 12.49 -4.18
N HIS A 77 6.04 12.23 -5.47
CA HIS A 77 7.03 11.40 -6.17
C HIS A 77 6.99 11.69 -7.68
N PRO A 78 7.98 11.25 -8.47
CA PRO A 78 7.92 11.32 -9.93
C PRO A 78 6.73 10.52 -10.50
N PRO A 79 6.31 10.78 -11.75
CA PRO A 79 5.34 9.93 -12.43
C PRO A 79 5.75 8.45 -12.37
N HIS A 80 4.78 7.57 -12.14
CA HIS A 80 5.01 6.14 -11.96
C HIS A 80 3.80 5.32 -12.37
N ARG A 81 3.94 4.01 -12.31
CA ARG A 81 2.88 3.02 -12.51
C ARG A 81 3.00 1.91 -11.48
N HIS A 82 1.89 1.34 -11.09
CA HIS A 82 1.82 0.20 -10.18
C HIS A 82 0.64 -0.73 -10.54
N PRO A 83 0.68 -2.01 -10.12
CA PRO A 83 -0.32 -3.00 -10.52
C PRO A 83 -1.71 -2.78 -9.95
N ASN A 84 -1.82 -2.24 -8.74
CA ASN A 84 -3.11 -1.95 -8.09
C ASN A 84 -3.82 -0.77 -8.75
N GLU A 85 -5.12 -0.73 -8.66
CA GLU A 85 -5.93 0.43 -9.04
C GLU A 85 -5.95 1.44 -7.90
N GLU A 86 -6.05 2.72 -8.26
CA GLU A 86 -6.01 3.81 -7.30
C GLU A 86 -7.09 4.86 -7.59
N LEU A 87 -7.78 5.28 -6.54
CA LEU A 87 -8.66 6.45 -6.56
C LEU A 87 -8.04 7.56 -5.72
N ILE A 88 -8.02 8.78 -6.27
CA ILE A 88 -7.64 9.98 -5.53
C ILE A 88 -8.84 10.92 -5.49
N ILE A 89 -9.25 11.36 -4.29
CA ILE A 89 -10.38 12.26 -4.08
C ILE A 89 -9.83 13.58 -3.52
N ILE A 90 -9.99 14.66 -4.26
CA ILE A 90 -9.48 15.98 -3.86
C ILE A 90 -10.44 16.61 -2.85
N ARG A 91 -9.95 16.86 -1.64
CA ARG A 91 -10.68 17.56 -0.58
C ARG A 91 -10.43 19.06 -0.59
N GLN A 92 -9.17 19.47 -0.86
CA GLN A 92 -8.73 20.87 -0.81
C GLN A 92 -7.58 21.10 -1.77
N GLY A 93 -7.44 22.35 -2.24
CA GLY A 93 -6.32 22.77 -3.09
C GLY A 93 -6.57 22.55 -4.58
N THR A 94 -5.61 23.00 -5.39
CA THR A 94 -5.62 22.86 -6.85
C THR A 94 -4.43 21.99 -7.25
N VAL A 95 -4.71 20.90 -7.95
CA VAL A 95 -3.67 19.93 -8.34
C VAL A 95 -3.66 19.70 -9.84
N GLU A 96 -2.55 19.22 -10.35
CA GLU A 96 -2.46 18.61 -11.67
C GLU A 96 -2.19 17.13 -11.54
N THR A 97 -2.90 16.34 -12.32
CA THR A 97 -2.71 14.89 -12.44
C THR A 97 -2.33 14.52 -13.87
N LEU A 98 -1.36 13.62 -14.02
CA LEU A 98 -1.02 13.00 -15.31
C LEU A 98 -1.96 11.83 -15.55
N SER A 99 -2.79 11.93 -16.58
CA SER A 99 -3.71 10.88 -16.98
C SER A 99 -3.68 10.72 -18.50
N ASN A 100 -3.52 9.49 -18.99
CA ASN A 100 -3.45 9.19 -20.43
C ASN A 100 -2.45 10.09 -21.20
N GLY A 101 -1.29 10.36 -20.60
CA GLY A 101 -0.24 11.19 -21.18
C GLY A 101 -0.47 12.71 -21.14
N THR A 102 -1.54 13.18 -20.51
CA THR A 102 -1.89 14.60 -20.41
C THR A 102 -2.00 15.04 -18.95
N TRP A 103 -1.41 16.20 -18.63
CA TRP A 103 -1.60 16.85 -17.34
C TRP A 103 -2.92 17.61 -17.32
N ILE A 104 -3.77 17.26 -16.36
CA ILE A 104 -5.12 17.82 -16.19
C ILE A 104 -5.20 18.50 -14.83
N ARG A 105 -5.64 19.77 -14.82
CA ARG A 105 -5.84 20.53 -13.58
C ARG A 105 -7.22 20.28 -13.03
N VAL A 106 -7.28 19.95 -11.73
CA VAL A 106 -8.52 19.67 -10.99
C VAL A 106 -8.49 20.29 -9.61
N GLY A 107 -9.67 20.47 -9.01
CA GLY A 107 -9.88 21.06 -7.68
C GLY A 107 -10.75 20.21 -6.78
N PRO A 108 -11.19 20.77 -5.64
CA PRO A 108 -11.97 20.06 -4.63
C PRO A 108 -13.23 19.39 -5.21
N GLY A 109 -13.53 18.18 -4.74
CA GLY A 109 -14.65 17.34 -5.21
C GLY A 109 -14.31 16.50 -6.44
N SER A 110 -13.17 16.74 -7.12
CA SER A 110 -12.73 15.91 -8.24
C SER A 110 -12.28 14.54 -7.78
N ILE A 111 -12.55 13.55 -8.62
CA ILE A 111 -12.12 12.14 -8.45
C ILE A 111 -11.20 11.79 -9.62
N ILE A 112 -10.03 11.25 -9.29
CA ILE A 112 -9.05 10.75 -10.25
C ILE A 112 -9.03 9.23 -10.10
N PHE A 113 -9.12 8.51 -11.22
CA PHE A 113 -8.94 7.07 -11.26
C PHE A 113 -7.68 6.74 -12.06
N ASN A 114 -6.76 6.07 -11.42
CA ASN A 114 -5.54 5.54 -12.01
C ASN A 114 -5.70 4.03 -12.19
N GLY A 115 -5.81 3.59 -13.43
CA GLY A 115 -5.94 2.17 -13.78
C GLY A 115 -4.64 1.40 -13.55
N SER A 116 -4.76 0.09 -13.36
CA SER A 116 -3.63 -0.83 -13.17
C SER A 116 -2.54 -0.62 -14.24
N ASN A 117 -1.31 -0.42 -13.82
CA ASN A 117 -0.10 -0.22 -14.65
C ASN A 117 -0.17 0.98 -15.62
N GLN A 118 -1.12 1.90 -15.46
CA GLN A 118 -1.16 3.14 -16.21
C GLN A 118 -0.21 4.18 -15.61
N LEU A 119 0.57 4.85 -16.47
CA LEU A 119 1.47 5.92 -16.02
C LEU A 119 0.63 7.10 -15.51
N HIS A 120 0.88 7.50 -14.29
CA HIS A 120 0.21 8.63 -13.65
C HIS A 120 1.18 9.45 -12.81
N GLY A 121 0.78 10.66 -12.45
CA GLY A 121 1.56 11.61 -11.65
C GLY A 121 0.65 12.63 -10.99
N PHE A 122 1.17 13.31 -9.97
CA PHE A 122 0.40 14.23 -9.17
C PHE A 122 1.26 15.40 -8.70
N LYS A 123 0.71 16.60 -8.71
CA LYS A 123 1.41 17.80 -8.26
C LYS A 123 0.43 18.82 -7.69
N ASN A 124 0.77 19.42 -6.56
CA ASN A 124 0.05 20.59 -6.07
C ASN A 124 0.51 21.84 -6.86
N VAL A 125 -0.37 22.42 -7.66
CA VAL A 125 -0.12 23.64 -8.47
C VAL A 125 -0.81 24.86 -7.89
N GLY A 126 -1.50 24.71 -6.75
CA GLY A 126 -2.11 25.81 -6.01
C GLY A 126 -1.13 26.57 -5.12
N THR A 127 -1.65 27.56 -4.42
CA THR A 127 -0.92 28.40 -3.47
C THR A 127 -1.11 27.98 -2.01
N GLU A 128 -1.99 27.01 -1.77
CA GLU A 128 -2.27 26.41 -0.45
C GLU A 128 -1.94 24.92 -0.44
N ASN A 129 -1.94 24.32 0.72
CA ASN A 129 -1.81 22.86 0.83
C ASN A 129 -2.96 22.16 0.09
N ALA A 130 -2.63 21.16 -0.70
CA ALA A 130 -3.62 20.24 -1.23
C ALA A 130 -3.84 19.12 -0.20
N ILE A 131 -5.11 18.75 0.04
CA ILE A 131 -5.50 17.62 0.88
C ILE A 131 -6.33 16.67 0.03
N TYR A 132 -5.94 15.40 0.00
CA TYR A 132 -6.59 14.39 -0.82
C TYR A 132 -6.54 13.02 -0.16
N HIS A 133 -7.59 12.24 -0.41
CA HIS A 133 -7.67 10.85 -0.02
C HIS A 133 -7.14 9.99 -1.15
N VAL A 134 -6.36 8.99 -0.82
CA VAL A 134 -5.91 7.94 -1.73
C VAL A 134 -6.52 6.63 -1.27
N VAL A 135 -7.10 5.90 -2.21
CA VAL A 135 -7.69 4.57 -2.00
C VAL A 135 -7.07 3.61 -3.01
N ASN A 136 -6.22 2.73 -2.53
CA ASN A 136 -5.59 1.68 -3.32
C ASN A 136 -6.32 0.36 -3.11
N VAL A 137 -6.67 -0.31 -4.20
CA VAL A 137 -7.36 -1.60 -4.17
C VAL A 137 -6.50 -2.68 -4.83
N LYS A 138 -6.37 -3.81 -4.13
CA LYS A 138 -5.72 -5.01 -4.63
C LYS A 138 -6.68 -6.19 -4.53
N THR A 139 -6.82 -6.92 -5.63
CA THR A 139 -7.62 -8.13 -5.73
C THR A 139 -6.76 -9.29 -6.21
N GLU A 140 -7.27 -10.51 -6.20
CA GLU A 140 -6.63 -11.68 -6.81
C GLU A 140 -6.33 -11.52 -8.31
N LYS A 141 -7.03 -10.59 -9.00
CA LYS A 141 -6.83 -10.26 -10.41
C LYS A 141 -5.77 -9.17 -10.64
N THR A 142 -5.30 -8.52 -9.56
CA THR A 142 -4.25 -7.50 -9.67
C THR A 142 -2.96 -8.15 -10.18
N PRO A 143 -2.37 -7.65 -11.29
CA PRO A 143 -1.13 -8.21 -11.83
C PRO A 143 -0.01 -8.23 -10.79
N ALA A 144 0.87 -9.21 -10.88
CA ALA A 144 2.09 -9.23 -10.08
C ALA A 144 3.02 -8.07 -10.49
N GLY A 145 3.75 -7.51 -9.53
CA GLY A 145 4.71 -6.44 -9.76
C GLY A 145 4.76 -5.43 -8.62
N GLY A 146 5.57 -4.42 -8.81
CA GLY A 146 5.72 -3.30 -7.88
C GLY A 146 5.64 -1.95 -8.62
N THR A 147 5.90 -0.87 -7.90
CA THR A 147 5.95 0.49 -8.46
C THR A 147 7.15 0.64 -9.39
N VAL A 148 6.92 1.20 -10.57
CA VAL A 148 7.94 1.52 -11.57
C VAL A 148 7.83 3.01 -11.90
N PHE A 149 8.90 3.75 -11.71
CA PHE A 149 8.97 5.18 -12.07
C PHE A 149 9.20 5.35 -13.56
N GLY A 150 8.51 6.31 -14.16
CA GLY A 150 8.57 6.65 -15.58
C GLY A 150 9.53 7.76 -15.92
#